data_87dfe4ec764d9333b03ea2eb410fc695
#
_entry.id   87dfe4ec764d9333b03ea2eb410fc695
#
_cell.length_a   1.000
_cell.length_b   1.000
_cell.length_c   1.000
_cell.angle_alpha   90.00
_cell.angle_beta   90.00
_cell.angle_gamma   90.00
#
_symmetry.space_group_name_H-M   'P 1'
#
loop_
_entity.id
_entity.type
_entity.pdbx_description
1 polymer ?
#
loop_
_entity_poly.entity_id
_entity_poly.type
_entity_poly.pdbx_seq_one_letter_code
_entity_poly.pdbx_strand_id
1 'polypeptide(L)'
;MAKIKLERANERTPLVKTIYTADPSAHVFDGKIYIYPSHDFEHDCPDDDNGDQYIMQDYHVLSMDSLDSECVDNGLALSQDDIPWVKNQLWAPDCICRNGKYYLVFPAKDYEGQFHIGVAVSDSPVGPFTPQENCIEGSYSIDPAVLVDDDDRVYCYYGGLWGG
;
A
#
# COMPACT_ATOMS: atom_id res chain seq x y z
N MET A 1 -15.28 -23.97 14.90
CA MET A 1 -14.56 -23.26 13.81
C MET A 1 -15.38 -23.40 12.54
N ALA A 2 -15.90 -22.32 11.99
CA ALA A 2 -16.57 -22.34 10.70
C ALA A 2 -15.51 -22.58 9.62
N LYS A 3 -15.70 -23.61 8.79
CA LYS A 3 -14.86 -23.84 7.62
C LYS A 3 -15.26 -22.79 6.57
N ILE A 4 -14.36 -21.87 6.24
CA ILE A 4 -14.52 -21.00 5.10
C ILE A 4 -14.42 -21.86 3.84
N LYS A 5 -15.53 -21.97 3.11
CA LYS A 5 -15.56 -22.63 1.81
C LYS A 5 -15.13 -21.62 0.76
N LEU A 6 -13.91 -21.73 0.28
CA LEU A 6 -13.44 -20.94 -0.87
C LEU A 6 -14.03 -21.58 -2.14
N GLU A 7 -15.02 -20.93 -2.72
CA GLU A 7 -15.49 -21.29 -4.06
C GLU A 7 -14.60 -20.58 -5.08
N ARG A 8 -13.92 -21.35 -5.95
CA ARG A 8 -13.24 -20.78 -7.10
C ARG A 8 -14.31 -20.22 -8.05
N ALA A 9 -14.42 -18.91 -8.10
CA ALA A 9 -15.14 -18.27 -9.19
C ALA A 9 -14.29 -18.42 -10.46
N ASN A 10 -14.71 -19.28 -11.38
CA ASN A 10 -14.13 -19.32 -12.71
C ASN A 10 -14.47 -18.01 -13.41
N GLU A 11 -13.45 -17.32 -13.93
CA GLU A 11 -13.58 -16.09 -14.74
C GLU A 11 -14.01 -14.83 -13.93
N ARG A 12 -13.17 -14.37 -13.01
CA ARG A 12 -13.35 -13.02 -12.46
C ARG A 12 -12.69 -12.00 -13.37
N THR A 13 -13.45 -10.99 -13.73
CA THR A 13 -12.93 -9.77 -14.34
C THR A 13 -12.10 -9.03 -13.29
N PRO A 14 -10.91 -8.47 -13.62
CA PRO A 14 -10.18 -7.59 -12.73
C PRO A 14 -11.07 -6.44 -12.23
N LEU A 15 -10.89 -6.01 -10.98
CA LEU A 15 -11.64 -4.90 -10.37
C LEU A 15 -11.41 -3.59 -11.13
N VAL A 16 -10.17 -3.34 -11.57
CA VAL A 16 -9.78 -2.21 -12.42
C VAL A 16 -9.04 -2.73 -13.65
N LYS A 17 -9.11 -1.99 -14.76
CA LYS A 17 -8.48 -2.32 -16.04
C LYS A 17 -7.68 -1.16 -16.62
N THR A 18 -7.61 -0.05 -15.88
CA THR A 18 -7.00 1.20 -16.32
C THR A 18 -5.56 1.33 -15.86
N ILE A 19 -5.20 0.61 -14.79
CA ILE A 19 -3.88 0.58 -14.18
C ILE A 19 -3.49 -0.84 -13.82
N TYR A 20 -2.18 -1.13 -13.77
CA TYR A 20 -1.65 -2.38 -13.21
C TYR A 20 -1.40 -2.20 -11.72
N THR A 21 -1.77 -3.19 -10.92
CA THR A 21 -1.65 -3.12 -9.46
C THR A 21 -1.16 -4.44 -8.89
N ALA A 22 -0.39 -4.37 -7.79
CA ALA A 22 0.09 -5.53 -7.07
C ALA A 22 -0.08 -5.37 -5.55
N ASP A 23 0.02 -6.48 -4.82
CA ASP A 23 0.14 -6.58 -3.36
C ASP A 23 -0.84 -5.69 -2.56
N PRO A 24 -2.15 -5.76 -2.82
CA PRO A 24 -3.11 -4.87 -2.20
C PRO A 24 -3.39 -5.21 -0.75
N SER A 25 -3.47 -4.21 0.13
CA SER A 25 -4.21 -4.30 1.39
C SER A 25 -5.65 -3.81 1.20
N ALA A 26 -6.60 -4.33 1.99
CA ALA A 26 -8.00 -3.95 1.89
C ALA A 26 -8.63 -3.76 3.27
N HIS A 27 -9.33 -2.65 3.44
CA HIS A 27 -9.95 -2.24 4.70
C HIS A 27 -11.38 -1.76 4.49
N VAL A 28 -12.18 -1.82 5.55
CA VAL A 28 -13.50 -1.21 5.59
C VAL A 28 -13.47 -0.02 6.53
N PHE A 29 -13.70 1.17 5.99
CA PHE A 29 -13.86 2.40 6.76
C PHE A 29 -15.26 2.96 6.49
N ASP A 30 -16.01 3.25 7.55
CA ASP A 30 -17.37 3.80 7.48
C ASP A 30 -18.33 3.03 6.56
N GLY A 31 -18.17 1.68 6.52
CA GLY A 31 -19.01 0.77 5.75
C GLY A 31 -18.67 0.69 4.26
N LYS A 32 -17.63 1.36 3.80
CA LYS A 32 -17.11 1.32 2.43
C LYS A 32 -15.77 0.59 2.37
N ILE A 33 -15.54 -0.19 1.32
CA ILE A 33 -14.29 -0.93 1.09
C ILE A 33 -13.28 0.00 0.41
N TYR A 34 -12.06 0.04 0.95
CA TYR A 34 -10.91 0.73 0.35
C TYR A 34 -9.79 -0.27 0.14
N ILE A 35 -9.14 -0.19 -1.02
CA ILE A 35 -8.06 -1.09 -1.43
C ILE A 35 -6.85 -0.21 -1.76
N TYR A 36 -5.73 -0.55 -1.15
CA TYR A 36 -4.45 0.16 -1.26
C TYR A 36 -3.43 -0.75 -1.93
N PRO A 37 -3.35 -0.76 -3.26
CA PRO A 37 -2.33 -1.50 -4.00
C PRO A 37 -1.08 -0.65 -4.19
N SER A 38 0.03 -1.29 -4.54
CA SER A 38 1.08 -0.63 -5.30
C SER A 38 0.62 -0.43 -6.75
N HIS A 39 1.10 0.64 -7.41
CA HIS A 39 0.79 0.94 -8.80
C HIS A 39 2.00 0.59 -9.68
N ASP A 40 1.85 -0.39 -10.52
CA ASP A 40 2.90 -0.96 -11.34
C ASP A 40 2.96 -0.28 -12.72
N PHE A 41 4.16 0.05 -13.17
CA PHE A 41 4.39 0.72 -14.45
C PHE A 41 5.04 -0.25 -15.45
N GLU A 42 4.57 -0.23 -16.70
CA GLU A 42 5.24 -0.94 -17.79
C GLU A 42 6.63 -0.34 -18.07
N HIS A 43 7.62 -1.17 -18.22
CA HIS A 43 9.00 -0.77 -18.49
C HIS A 43 9.78 -1.87 -19.19
N ASP A 44 10.95 -1.51 -19.73
CA ASP A 44 11.88 -2.42 -20.42
C ASP A 44 13.12 -2.77 -19.57
N CYS A 45 13.06 -2.58 -18.24
CA CYS A 45 14.17 -2.96 -17.35
C CYS A 45 14.33 -4.49 -17.34
N PRO A 46 15.56 -5.02 -17.40
CA PRO A 46 15.79 -6.44 -17.16
C PRO A 46 15.43 -6.83 -15.72
N ASP A 47 14.94 -8.05 -15.56
CA ASP A 47 14.72 -8.61 -14.22
C ASP A 47 16.06 -8.78 -13.49
N ASP A 48 16.10 -8.39 -12.22
CA ASP A 48 17.26 -8.56 -11.36
C ASP A 48 16.86 -8.93 -9.92
N ASP A 49 17.87 -9.25 -9.11
CA ASP A 49 17.65 -9.64 -7.70
C ASP A 49 17.40 -8.44 -6.76
N ASN A 50 17.50 -7.19 -7.27
CA ASN A 50 17.22 -5.97 -6.51
C ASN A 50 15.75 -5.51 -6.65
N GLY A 51 15.00 -6.16 -7.54
CA GLY A 51 13.62 -5.80 -7.85
C GLY A 51 13.50 -4.51 -8.68
N ASP A 52 14.55 -4.13 -9.44
CA ASP A 52 14.57 -2.90 -10.22
C ASP A 52 13.53 -2.90 -11.36
N GLN A 53 13.06 -4.10 -11.75
CA GLN A 53 11.95 -4.30 -12.66
C GLN A 53 10.58 -3.91 -12.06
N TYR A 54 10.44 -3.78 -10.76
CA TYR A 54 9.18 -3.39 -10.11
C TYR A 54 9.15 -1.87 -9.89
N ILE A 55 8.90 -1.15 -10.98
CA ILE A 55 8.84 0.32 -10.98
C ILE A 55 7.46 0.76 -10.50
N MET A 56 7.40 1.29 -9.29
CA MET A 56 6.20 1.79 -8.63
C MET A 56 6.51 3.19 -8.09
N GLN A 57 5.89 4.21 -8.68
CA GLN A 57 6.23 5.63 -8.44
C GLN A 57 5.17 6.37 -7.66
N ASP A 58 3.98 5.79 -7.52
CA ASP A 58 2.88 6.40 -6.80
C ASP A 58 1.93 5.35 -6.22
N TYR A 59 0.97 5.82 -5.43
CA TYR A 59 -0.16 5.04 -4.96
C TYR A 59 -1.46 5.61 -5.46
N HIS A 60 -2.35 4.74 -5.93
CA HIS A 60 -3.76 5.00 -6.11
C HIS A 60 -4.56 4.30 -5.01
N VAL A 61 -5.74 4.81 -4.69
CA VAL A 61 -6.67 4.14 -3.80
C VAL A 61 -7.92 3.74 -4.57
N LEU A 62 -8.25 2.46 -4.51
CA LEU A 62 -9.48 1.95 -5.10
C LEU A 62 -10.57 1.88 -4.04
N SER A 63 -11.83 2.06 -4.41
CA SER A 63 -12.94 1.94 -3.46
C SER A 63 -14.18 1.29 -4.06
N MET A 64 -14.95 0.62 -3.18
CA MET A 64 -16.20 -0.05 -3.52
C MET A 64 -17.21 0.18 -2.39
N ASP A 65 -18.47 0.42 -2.72
CA ASP A 65 -19.54 0.55 -1.73
C ASP A 65 -19.96 -0.82 -1.16
N SER A 66 -19.77 -1.89 -1.92
CA SER A 66 -19.97 -3.29 -1.53
C SER A 66 -19.17 -4.22 -2.43
N LEU A 67 -19.10 -5.51 -2.10
CA LEU A 67 -18.41 -6.51 -2.94
C LEU A 67 -19.05 -6.69 -4.34
N ASP A 68 -20.30 -6.28 -4.51
CA ASP A 68 -21.03 -6.38 -5.77
C ASP A 68 -21.09 -5.04 -6.53
N SER A 69 -20.54 -3.97 -5.98
CA SER A 69 -20.50 -2.66 -6.62
C SER A 69 -19.33 -2.52 -7.58
N GLU A 70 -19.40 -1.52 -8.46
CA GLU A 70 -18.29 -1.13 -9.30
C GLU A 70 -17.11 -0.65 -8.45
N CYS A 71 -15.89 -1.00 -8.85
CA CYS A 71 -14.66 -0.51 -8.25
C CYS A 71 -14.25 0.80 -8.90
N VAL A 72 -14.04 1.82 -8.08
CA VAL A 72 -13.65 3.17 -8.50
C VAL A 72 -12.17 3.37 -8.18
N ASP A 73 -11.39 3.76 -9.17
CA ASP A 73 -10.06 4.33 -8.97
C ASP A 73 -10.20 5.80 -8.59
N ASN A 74 -9.80 6.16 -7.37
CA ASN A 74 -9.90 7.52 -6.84
C ASN A 74 -8.72 8.41 -7.29
N GLY A 75 -7.80 7.88 -8.08
CA GLY A 75 -6.64 8.60 -8.62
C GLY A 75 -5.45 8.64 -7.67
N LEU A 76 -4.52 9.53 -7.98
CA LEU A 76 -3.25 9.72 -7.27
C LEU A 76 -3.48 10.07 -5.79
N ALA A 77 -2.99 9.21 -4.90
CA ALA A 77 -3.08 9.38 -3.44
C ALA A 77 -1.77 9.86 -2.80
N LEU A 78 -0.62 9.41 -3.32
CA LEU A 78 0.72 9.80 -2.89
C LEU A 78 1.71 9.54 -4.03
N SER A 79 2.58 10.51 -4.33
CA SER A 79 3.70 10.37 -5.28
C SER A 79 5.03 10.20 -4.55
N GLN A 80 5.95 9.44 -5.13
CA GLN A 80 7.34 9.36 -4.64
C GLN A 80 8.03 10.72 -4.62
N ASP A 81 7.68 11.62 -5.55
CA ASP A 81 8.26 12.95 -5.67
C ASP A 81 7.90 13.87 -4.49
N ASP A 82 6.84 13.54 -3.74
CA ASP A 82 6.42 14.27 -2.55
C ASP A 82 7.15 13.79 -1.27
N ILE A 83 7.93 12.69 -1.33
CA ILE A 83 8.53 12.05 -0.17
C ILE A 83 10.03 12.37 -0.09
N PRO A 84 10.49 13.19 0.87
CA PRO A 84 11.85 13.76 0.86
C PRO A 84 12.99 12.74 0.87
N TRP A 85 12.78 11.58 1.50
CA TRP A 85 13.80 10.54 1.69
C TRP A 85 13.76 9.44 0.63
N VAL A 86 12.69 9.37 -0.18
CA VAL A 86 12.48 8.31 -1.17
C VAL A 86 13.16 8.64 -2.48
N LYS A 87 13.83 7.64 -3.03
CA LYS A 87 14.38 7.64 -4.39
C LYS A 87 13.43 6.96 -5.36
N ASN A 88 12.92 5.76 -5.02
CA ASN A 88 12.08 4.94 -5.91
C ASN A 88 11.37 3.79 -5.16
N GLN A 89 10.55 3.02 -5.89
CA GLN A 89 9.95 1.75 -5.50
C GLN A 89 9.01 1.87 -4.29
N LEU A 90 7.87 2.52 -4.50
CA LEU A 90 6.74 2.52 -3.56
C LEU A 90 6.00 1.17 -3.65
N TRP A 91 6.47 0.16 -2.88
CA TRP A 91 5.93 -1.19 -2.95
C TRP A 91 4.70 -1.39 -2.05
N ALA A 92 4.38 -2.64 -1.68
CA ALA A 92 3.17 -3.06 -0.98
C ALA A 92 2.80 -2.18 0.23
N PRO A 93 1.75 -1.35 0.19
CA PRO A 93 1.35 -0.50 1.30
C PRO A 93 0.30 -1.15 2.18
N ASP A 94 0.13 -0.60 3.39
CA ASP A 94 -1.03 -0.84 4.24
C ASP A 94 -1.61 0.47 4.76
N CYS A 95 -2.88 0.48 5.19
CA CYS A 95 -3.55 1.68 5.68
C CYS A 95 -4.40 1.40 6.92
N ILE A 96 -4.30 2.27 7.91
CA ILE A 96 -5.18 2.24 9.08
C ILE A 96 -5.90 3.57 9.27
N CYS A 97 -7.06 3.50 9.95
CA CYS A 97 -7.75 4.68 10.47
C CYS A 97 -7.56 4.74 11.99
N ARG A 98 -7.11 5.89 12.50
CA ARG A 98 -7.02 6.16 13.93
C ARG A 98 -7.33 7.62 14.23
N ASN A 99 -8.21 7.86 15.21
CA ASN A 99 -8.60 9.21 15.64
C ASN A 99 -9.09 10.10 14.48
N GLY A 100 -9.83 9.53 13.53
CA GLY A 100 -10.37 10.24 12.37
C GLY A 100 -9.35 10.63 11.31
N LYS A 101 -8.12 10.08 11.39
CA LYS A 101 -7.09 10.23 10.37
C LYS A 101 -6.70 8.88 9.79
N TYR A 102 -6.28 8.91 8.53
CA TYR A 102 -5.82 7.74 7.79
C TYR A 102 -4.30 7.79 7.67
N TYR A 103 -3.66 6.66 7.95
CA TYR A 103 -2.21 6.52 7.94
C TYR A 103 -1.85 5.46 6.91
N LEU A 104 -1.28 5.88 5.79
CA LEU A 104 -0.70 5.01 4.78
C LEU A 104 0.72 4.66 5.23
N VAL A 105 0.99 3.38 5.39
CA VAL A 105 2.31 2.85 5.78
C VAL A 105 2.86 2.09 4.59
N PHE A 106 4.06 2.41 4.16
CA PHE A 106 4.58 1.93 2.88
C PHE A 106 6.09 1.69 2.91
N PRO A 107 6.61 0.71 2.16
CA PRO A 107 8.04 0.55 1.96
C PRO A 107 8.49 1.36 0.75
N ALA A 108 9.69 1.91 0.82
CA ALA A 108 10.33 2.56 -0.32
C ALA A 108 11.86 2.53 -0.19
N LYS A 109 12.56 2.58 -1.33
CA LYS A 109 14.02 2.73 -1.36
C LYS A 109 14.44 4.17 -1.17
N ASP A 110 15.42 4.37 -0.32
CA ASP A 110 16.13 5.63 -0.13
C ASP A 110 17.20 5.87 -1.22
N TYR A 111 17.95 6.97 -1.09
CA TYR A 111 19.02 7.32 -2.02
C TYR A 111 20.27 6.43 -1.90
N GLU A 112 20.37 5.61 -0.86
CA GLU A 112 21.43 4.62 -0.65
C GLU A 112 21.01 3.24 -1.18
N GLY A 113 19.76 3.11 -1.67
CA GLY A 113 19.19 1.88 -2.23
C GLY A 113 18.68 0.91 -1.17
N GLN A 114 18.43 1.40 0.06
CA GLN A 114 17.89 0.59 1.15
C GLN A 114 16.39 0.82 1.33
N PHE A 115 15.64 -0.26 1.57
CA PHE A 115 14.23 -0.16 1.89
C PHE A 115 14.00 0.24 3.34
N HIS A 116 13.11 1.19 3.53
CA HIS A 116 12.59 1.62 4.82
C HIS A 116 11.07 1.73 4.79
N ILE A 117 10.46 1.74 5.96
CA ILE A 117 9.02 1.94 6.10
C ILE A 117 8.74 3.44 6.33
N GLY A 118 7.93 4.01 5.45
CA GLY A 118 7.42 5.37 5.56
C GLY A 118 5.99 5.43 6.08
N VAL A 119 5.58 6.62 6.48
CA VAL A 119 4.21 6.93 6.90
C VAL A 119 3.76 8.22 6.22
N ALA A 120 2.55 8.20 5.67
CA ALA A 120 1.88 9.41 5.19
C ALA A 120 0.48 9.52 5.81
N VAL A 121 -0.02 10.73 6.00
CA VAL A 121 -1.26 10.99 6.76
C VAL A 121 -2.25 11.77 5.92
N SER A 122 -3.54 11.41 6.01
CA SER A 122 -4.64 12.12 5.35
C SER A 122 -5.86 12.24 6.27
N ASP A 123 -6.71 13.22 5.99
CA ASP A 123 -8.06 13.33 6.55
C ASP A 123 -9.11 12.51 5.78
N SER A 124 -8.70 11.90 4.67
CA SER A 124 -9.56 11.10 3.79
C SER A 124 -8.93 9.73 3.51
N PRO A 125 -9.73 8.63 3.46
CA PRO A 125 -9.21 7.30 3.12
C PRO A 125 -8.63 7.21 1.71
N VAL A 126 -8.99 8.13 0.82
CA VAL A 126 -8.49 8.16 -0.57
C VAL A 126 -7.34 9.17 -0.79
N GLY A 127 -6.88 9.80 0.28
CA GLY A 127 -5.85 10.84 0.17
C GLY A 127 -6.43 12.23 -0.20
N PRO A 128 -5.58 13.17 -0.68
CA PRO A 128 -4.14 13.00 -0.81
C PRO A 128 -3.46 12.76 0.55
N PHE A 129 -2.43 11.96 0.57
CA PHE A 129 -1.63 11.70 1.77
C PHE A 129 -0.43 12.64 1.83
N THR A 130 -0.16 13.18 3.02
CA THR A 130 1.02 14.00 3.29
C THR A 130 2.07 13.13 3.97
N PRO A 131 3.24 12.90 3.35
CA PRO A 131 4.28 12.05 3.90
C PRO A 131 4.98 12.71 5.10
N GLN A 132 5.49 11.86 6.00
CA GLN A 132 6.42 12.32 7.03
C GLN A 132 7.79 12.62 6.41
N GLU A 133 8.51 13.56 7.03
CA GLU A 133 9.83 14.00 6.56
C GLU A 133 10.87 12.87 6.54
N ASN A 134 10.76 11.91 7.46
CA ASN A 134 11.68 10.78 7.60
C ASN A 134 10.92 9.45 7.62
N CYS A 135 11.62 8.36 7.26
CA CYS A 135 11.14 7.00 7.48
C CYS A 135 11.10 6.66 8.99
N ILE A 136 10.45 5.56 9.34
CA ILE A 136 10.51 5.01 10.69
C ILE A 136 11.95 4.57 10.97
N GLU A 137 12.56 5.10 12.02
CA GLU A 137 13.94 4.79 12.39
C GLU A 137 14.12 3.29 12.65
N GLY A 138 15.14 2.69 12.05
CA GLY A 138 15.47 1.28 12.19
C GLY A 138 14.55 0.32 11.40
N SER A 139 13.69 0.82 10.53
CA SER A 139 12.72 0.02 9.78
C SER A 139 13.26 -0.57 8.47
N TYR A 140 14.47 -1.11 8.48
CA TYR A 140 15.04 -1.75 7.28
C TYR A 140 14.24 -2.98 6.86
N SER A 141 13.23 -2.81 5.98
CA SER A 141 12.42 -3.90 5.44
C SER A 141 11.37 -3.43 4.42
N ILE A 142 10.49 -4.39 4.02
CA ILE A 142 9.33 -4.21 3.12
C ILE A 142 8.06 -4.78 3.76
N ASP A 143 6.95 -4.77 3.03
CA ASP A 143 5.68 -5.44 3.30
C ASP A 143 5.11 -5.11 4.71
N PRO A 144 4.88 -3.83 5.03
CA PRO A 144 4.27 -3.47 6.29
C PRO A 144 2.82 -3.94 6.37
N ALA A 145 2.44 -4.44 7.55
CA ALA A 145 1.05 -4.69 7.93
C ALA A 145 0.79 -4.01 9.28
N VAL A 146 -0.28 -3.24 9.39
CA VAL A 146 -0.53 -2.39 10.54
C VAL A 146 -1.84 -2.77 11.23
N LEU A 147 -1.80 -2.92 12.54
CA LEU A 147 -2.95 -3.24 13.38
C LEU A 147 -3.12 -2.17 14.45
N VAL A 148 -4.36 -1.70 14.62
CA VAL A 148 -4.79 -1.00 15.84
C VAL A 148 -5.49 -2.01 16.73
N ASP A 149 -4.95 -2.25 17.92
CA ASP A 149 -5.48 -3.20 18.88
C ASP A 149 -6.60 -2.58 19.73
N ASP A 150 -7.35 -3.40 20.46
CA ASP A 150 -8.48 -2.99 21.30
C ASP A 150 -8.06 -2.02 22.43
N ASP A 151 -6.78 -2.01 22.82
CA ASP A 151 -6.20 -1.06 23.79
C ASP A 151 -5.69 0.25 23.16
N ASP A 152 -6.04 0.48 21.88
CA ASP A 152 -5.62 1.63 21.06
C ASP A 152 -4.10 1.71 20.79
N ARG A 153 -3.37 0.60 20.96
CA ARG A 153 -1.98 0.49 20.51
C ARG A 153 -1.92 0.16 19.04
N VAL A 154 -0.92 0.74 18.40
CA VAL A 154 -0.62 0.46 16.99
C VAL A 154 0.59 -0.45 16.91
N TYR A 155 0.43 -1.55 16.21
CA TYR A 155 1.50 -2.51 15.91
C TYR A 155 1.77 -2.47 14.41
N CYS A 156 3.05 -2.37 14.04
CA CYS A 156 3.49 -2.47 12.65
C CYS A 156 4.39 -3.70 12.53
N TYR A 157 4.00 -4.62 11.67
CA TYR A 157 4.77 -5.80 11.30
C TYR A 157 5.35 -5.57 9.92
N TYR A 158 6.60 -5.88 9.70
CA TYR A 158 7.24 -5.77 8.40
C TYR A 158 8.33 -6.83 8.26
N GLY A 159 8.67 -7.21 7.03
CA GLY A 159 9.65 -8.26 6.77
C GLY A 159 9.84 -8.50 5.28
N GLY A 160 10.58 -9.56 4.92
CA GLY A 160 10.68 -10.02 3.54
C GLY A 160 11.99 -9.71 2.81
N LEU A 161 12.91 -8.94 3.40
CA LEU A 161 14.23 -8.73 2.82
C LEU A 161 15.25 -9.78 3.29
N TRP A 162 16.18 -10.14 2.40
CA TRP A 162 17.30 -11.00 2.76
C TRP A 162 18.26 -10.27 3.69
N GLY A 163 18.58 -10.87 4.84
CA GLY A 163 19.51 -10.34 5.82
C GLY A 163 18.93 -9.26 6.72
N GLY A 164 17.61 -9.09 6.70
CA GLY A 164 16.88 -8.25 7.65
C GLY A 164 16.53 -9.02 8.94
#